data_788cfb114a53f7ed52c898b8f04b7548
#
_entry.id   788cfb114a53f7ed52c898b8f04b7548
#
_cell.length_a   1.000
_cell.length_b   1.000
_cell.length_c   1.000
_cell.angle_alpha   90.00
_cell.angle_beta   90.00
_cell.angle_gamma   90.00
#
_symmetry.space_group_name_H-M   'P 1'
#
loop_
_entity.id
_entity.type
_entity.pdbx_description
1 polymer ?
#
loop_
_entity_poly.entity_id
_entity_poly.type
_entity_poly.pdbx_seq_one_letter_code
_entity_poly.pdbx_strand_id
1 'polypeptide(L)' 'MSPSRKEDMPGPRQVQFLTVAEVAALMRVSKMTVYRLVHSGELPAVRVGKSFRVPEKAVHDYLDNAYFDVG' A
#
# COMPACT_ATOMS: atom_id res chain seq x y z
N MET A 1 17.41 5.22 -18.82
CA MET A 1 16.98 5.07 -18.95
C MET A 1 16.51 4.81 -18.45
N SER A 2 16.20 4.98 -18.27
CA SER A 2 15.55 4.84 -18.11
C SER A 2 14.94 4.64 -17.79
N PRO A 3 14.85 4.72 -17.69
CA PRO A 3 14.01 4.52 -17.58
C PRO A 3 13.33 4.34 -17.34
N SER A 4 13.11 4.53 -17.27
CA SER A 4 12.35 4.40 -17.36
C SER A 4 11.68 4.24 -17.18
N ARG A 5 11.58 4.39 -17.12
CA ARG A 5 10.89 4.28 -17.19
C ARG A 5 10.11 4.25 -17.23
N LYS A 6 9.86 4.38 -17.09
CA LYS A 6 9.09 4.32 -17.24
C LYS A 6 8.43 4.50 -17.30
N GLU A 7 8.42 4.74 -17.20
CA GLU A 7 7.83 4.90 -17.42
C GLU A 7 7.19 5.06 -17.75
N ASP A 8 7.29 5.35 -17.80
CA ASP A 8 6.72 5.37 -18.35
C ASP A 8 5.90 5.12 -18.56
N MET A 9 5.33 4.91 -18.37
CA MET A 9 4.52 4.55 -18.65
C MET A 9 3.59 4.55 -18.65
N PRO A 10 3.31 4.61 -18.81
CA PRO A 10 2.17 4.85 -18.94
C PRO A 10 1.24 4.57 -18.33
N GLY A 11 1.43 4.44 -17.98
CA GLY A 11 0.33 4.20 -17.73
C GLY A 11 -0.44 4.28 -16.65
N PRO A 12 -1.43 4.57 -16.79
CA PRO A 12 -2.33 4.82 -15.75
C PRO A 12 -2.59 3.65 -14.92
N ARG A 13 -2.44 2.56 -15.42
CA ARG A 13 -2.74 1.51 -14.67
C ARG A 13 -1.64 0.98 -14.09
N GLN A 14 -0.64 1.64 -13.85
CA GLN A 14 0.54 1.17 -13.22
C GLN A 14 0.45 1.22 -11.73
N VAL A 15 -0.60 0.73 -11.18
CA VAL A 15 -0.74 0.67 -9.73
C VAL A 15 0.08 -0.49 -9.21
N GLN A 16 0.95 -0.21 -8.27
CA GLN A 16 1.72 -1.24 -7.61
C GLN A 16 0.93 -1.78 -6.43
N PHE A 17 0.92 -3.08 -6.30
CA PHE A 17 0.27 -3.72 -5.16
C PHE A 17 1.31 -4.37 -4.27
N LEU A 18 1.12 -4.23 -2.98
CA LEU A 18 2.04 -4.77 -1.99
C LEU A 18 1.40 -5.90 -1.23
N THR A 19 2.21 -6.86 -0.84
CA THR A 19 1.73 -7.91 0.05
C THR A 19 1.60 -7.36 1.47
N VAL A 20 0.88 -8.08 2.32
CA VAL A 20 0.75 -7.68 3.71
C VAL A 20 2.12 -7.57 4.37
N ALA A 21 3.01 -8.51 4.05
CA ALA A 21 4.35 -8.46 4.63
C ALA A 21 5.11 -7.20 4.20
N GLU A 22 4.96 -6.83 2.93
CA GLU A 22 5.62 -5.64 2.42
C GLU A 22 5.06 -4.39 3.06
N VAL A 23 3.74 -4.35 3.23
CA VAL A 23 3.10 -3.20 3.87
C VAL A 23 3.56 -3.10 5.33
N ALA A 24 3.62 -4.23 6.02
CA ALA A 24 4.07 -4.23 7.41
C ALA A 24 5.49 -3.67 7.53
N ALA A 25 6.36 -4.09 6.62
CA ALA A 25 7.73 -3.59 6.63
C ALA A 25 7.79 -2.09 6.34
N LEU A 26 7.00 -1.66 5.37
CA LEU A 26 7.00 -0.27 4.96
C LEU A 26 6.48 0.63 6.08
N MET A 27 5.43 0.18 6.74
CA MET A 27 4.82 0.94 7.82
C MET A 27 5.50 0.70 9.16
N ARG A 28 6.37 -0.28 9.22
CA ARG A 28 7.09 -0.64 10.45
C ARG A 28 6.16 -1.10 11.55
N VAL A 29 5.23 -1.92 11.17
CA VAL A 29 4.29 -2.52 12.11
C VAL A 29 4.25 -4.02 11.84
N SER A 30 3.55 -4.75 12.71
CA SER A 30 3.40 -6.19 12.52
C SER A 30 2.37 -6.47 11.43
N LYS A 31 2.43 -7.68 10.88
CA LYS A 31 1.43 -8.09 9.90
C LYS A 31 0.04 -8.09 10.52
N MET A 32 -0.04 -8.45 11.78
CA MET A 32 -1.32 -8.44 12.47
C MET A 32 -1.96 -7.05 12.42
N THR A 33 -1.16 -6.03 12.63
CA THR A 33 -1.65 -4.66 12.56
C THR A 33 -2.18 -4.34 11.17
N VAL A 34 -1.45 -4.78 10.14
CA VAL A 34 -1.91 -4.54 8.77
C VAL A 34 -3.25 -5.24 8.53
N TYR A 35 -3.40 -6.48 8.99
CA TYR A 35 -4.67 -7.18 8.83
C TYR A 35 -5.79 -6.43 9.52
N ARG A 36 -5.54 -5.89 10.68
CA ARG A 36 -6.56 -5.14 11.40
C ARG A 36 -6.97 -3.90 10.64
N LEU A 37 -6.01 -3.19 10.06
CA LEU A 37 -6.32 -2.00 9.27
C LEU A 37 -7.13 -2.34 8.03
N VAL A 38 -6.81 -3.46 7.41
CA VAL A 38 -7.55 -3.91 6.23
C VAL A 38 -8.98 -4.27 6.62
N HIS A 39 -9.13 -5.02 7.71
CA HIS A 39 -10.47 -5.46 8.12
C HIS A 39 -11.32 -4.31 8.62
N SER A 40 -10.71 -3.31 9.23
CA SER A 40 -11.47 -2.16 9.72
C SER A 40 -11.85 -1.20 8.61
N GLY A 41 -11.25 -1.37 7.43
CA GLY A 41 -11.54 -0.48 6.32
C GLY A 41 -10.67 0.75 6.27
N GLU A 42 -9.73 0.89 7.20
CA GLU A 42 -8.85 2.04 7.20
C GLU A 42 -7.81 1.96 6.10
N LEU A 43 -7.46 0.76 5.69
CA LEU A 43 -6.48 0.55 4.64
C LEU A 43 -7.13 -0.27 3.54
N PRO A 44 -7.41 0.33 2.38
CA PRO A 44 -8.06 -0.42 1.30
C PRO A 44 -7.16 -1.53 0.79
N ALA A 45 -7.76 -2.65 0.47
CA ALA A 45 -7.03 -3.78 -0.05
C ALA A 45 -7.94 -4.60 -0.94
N VAL A 46 -7.34 -5.35 -1.85
CA VAL A 46 -8.09 -6.29 -2.66
C VAL A 46 -7.67 -7.69 -2.28
N ARG A 47 -8.59 -8.61 -2.37
CA ARG A 47 -8.31 -9.99 -2.05
C ARG A 47 -7.94 -10.74 -3.31
N VAL A 48 -6.79 -11.39 -3.26
CA VAL A 48 -6.33 -12.18 -4.39
C VAL A 48 -6.09 -13.59 -3.87
N GLY A 49 -7.01 -14.50 -4.19
CA GLY A 49 -6.95 -15.84 -3.66
C GLY A 49 -7.05 -15.81 -2.14
N LYS A 50 -6.05 -16.30 -1.46
CA LYS A 50 -6.03 -16.33 0.00
C LYS A 50 -5.25 -15.18 0.60
N SER A 51 -4.79 -14.27 -0.25
CA SER A 51 -3.95 -13.19 0.22
C SER A 51 -4.63 -11.85 -0.03
N PHE A 52 -4.10 -10.83 0.63
CA PHE A 52 -4.52 -9.48 0.37
C PHE A 52 -3.42 -8.74 -0.35
N ARG A 53 -3.81 -7.82 -1.21
CA ARG A 53 -2.89 -6.93 -1.89
C ARG A 53 -3.34 -5.51 -1.62
N VAL A 54 -2.41 -4.67 -1.22
CA VAL A 54 -2.71 -3.29 -0.86
C VAL A 54 -2.08 -2.37 -1.88
N PRO A 55 -2.86 -1.47 -2.50
CA PRO A 55 -2.24 -0.52 -3.42
C PRO A 55 -1.20 0.32 -2.70
N GLU A 56 -0.05 0.47 -3.31
CA GLU A 56 1.01 1.25 -2.69
C GLU A 56 0.54 2.67 -2.40
N LYS A 57 -0.24 3.23 -3.31
CA LYS A 57 -0.76 4.57 -3.10
C LYS A 57 -1.60 4.66 -1.82
N ALA A 58 -2.36 3.64 -1.54
CA ALA A 58 -3.18 3.63 -0.32
C ALA A 58 -2.31 3.65 0.92
N VAL A 59 -1.19 2.94 0.88
CA VAL A 59 -0.27 2.95 2.01
C VAL A 59 0.34 4.34 2.20
N HIS A 60 0.77 4.95 1.12
CA HIS A 60 1.33 6.29 1.21
C HIS A 60 0.31 7.30 1.70
N ASP A 61 -0.91 7.20 1.21
CA ASP A 61 -1.98 8.10 1.66
C ASP A 61 -2.25 7.93 3.13
N TYR A 62 -2.27 6.68 3.59
CA TYR A 62 -2.50 6.41 5.00
C TYR A 62 -1.40 7.00 5.86
N LEU A 63 -0.16 6.82 5.45
CA LEU A 63 0.98 7.34 6.21
C LEU A 63 1.00 8.86 6.20
N ASP A 64 0.70 9.45 5.08
CA ASP A 64 0.67 10.91 4.98
C ASP A 64 -0.38 11.49 5.92
N ASN A 65 -1.55 10.88 5.92
CA ASN A 65 -2.61 11.35 6.80
C ASN A 65 -2.25 11.20 8.27
N ALA A 66 -1.61 10.09 8.60
CA ALA A 66 -1.23 9.85 9.97
C ALA A 66 -0.20 10.87 10.45
N TYR A 67 0.75 11.19 9.60
CA TYR A 67 1.77 12.14 9.97
C TYR A 67 1.23 13.56 10.07
N PHE A 68 0.37 13.92 9.15
CA PHE A 68 -0.20 15.26 9.20
C PHE A 68 -1.14 15.44 10.37
N ASP A 69 -1.79 14.38 10.76
CA ASP A 69 -2.67 14.45 11.89
C ASP A 69 -1.95 14.76 13.17
N VAL A 70 -0.72 14.40 13.23
CA VAL A 70 0.07 14.63 14.42
C VAL A 70 0.39 16.11 14.60
N GLY A 71 0.50 16.79 13.49
CA GLY A 71 0.86 18.20 13.51
C GLY A 71 -0.09 19.05 14.26
#